data_d6d9e8e1eebf3d800bd307e8fbe91adf
#
_entry.id   d6d9e8e1eebf3d800bd307e8fbe91adf
#
_cell.length_a   1.000
_cell.length_b   1.000
_cell.length_c   1.000
_cell.angle_alpha   90.00
_cell.angle_beta   90.00
_cell.angle_gamma   90.00
#
_symmetry.space_group_name_H-M   'P 1'
#
loop_
_entity.id
_entity.type
_entity.pdbx_description
1 polymer ?
#
loop_
_entity_poly.entity_id
_entity_poly.type
_entity_poly.pdbx_seq_one_letter_code
_entity_poly.pdbx_strand_id
1 'polypeptide(L)'
;GGFTHIAFNSIALYFFGPVVERYLDTRRFTALFFGAGIVAGLAQVGSTLLTVGPFGPGVVGASGAIMGVLGVLTVLNPGLRVYLYFIIPMPLWVLTFGFAGFSIVAGFGAFGGGLAGGNVAHLAHLAGLVIGLAYGARVKGNVGVPNSQEFGRGGGGMGGPGGPGGPGRGP
;
A
#
# COMPACT_ATOMS: atom_id res chain seq x y z
N GLY A 1 3.98 -0.05 -19.80
CA GLY A 1 4.87 -0.18 -18.65
C GLY A 1 6.05 -1.07 -19.00
N GLY A 2 7.26 -0.54 -18.94
CA GLY A 2 8.46 -1.32 -19.19
C GLY A 2 8.95 -2.05 -17.94
N PHE A 3 10.14 -2.67 -18.04
CA PHE A 3 10.81 -3.38 -16.93
C PHE A 3 10.91 -2.54 -15.64
N THR A 4 11.23 -1.26 -15.75
CA THR A 4 11.31 -0.33 -14.63
C THR A 4 10.00 -0.24 -13.84
N HIS A 5 8.85 -0.18 -14.54
CA HIS A 5 7.53 -0.14 -13.91
C HIS A 5 7.21 -1.42 -13.13
N ILE A 6 7.55 -2.58 -13.70
CA ILE A 6 7.39 -3.88 -13.01
C ILE A 6 8.30 -3.93 -11.79
N ALA A 7 9.56 -3.53 -11.93
CA ALA A 7 10.54 -3.53 -10.85
C ALA A 7 10.08 -2.65 -9.67
N PHE A 8 9.67 -1.41 -9.92
CA PHE A 8 9.17 -0.52 -8.85
C PHE A 8 7.90 -1.05 -8.17
N ASN A 9 6.96 -1.60 -8.92
CA ASN A 9 5.77 -2.24 -8.35
C ASN A 9 6.13 -3.43 -7.47
N SER A 10 7.05 -4.29 -7.93
CA SER A 10 7.51 -5.45 -7.17
C SER A 10 8.25 -5.05 -5.89
N ILE A 11 9.12 -4.04 -5.97
CA ILE A 11 9.83 -3.50 -4.81
C ILE A 11 8.84 -2.91 -3.80
N ALA A 12 7.89 -2.10 -4.25
CA ALA A 12 6.88 -1.52 -3.36
C ALA A 12 6.04 -2.60 -2.67
N LEU A 13 5.58 -3.61 -3.42
CA LEU A 13 4.82 -4.71 -2.87
C LEU A 13 5.65 -5.55 -1.89
N TYR A 14 6.92 -5.79 -2.20
CA TYR A 14 7.84 -6.52 -1.33
C TYR A 14 8.04 -5.84 0.03
N PHE A 15 8.19 -4.51 0.04
CA PHE A 15 8.39 -3.78 1.29
C PHE A 15 7.10 -3.52 2.07
N PHE A 16 6.03 -3.12 1.40
CA PHE A 16 4.79 -2.70 2.07
C PHE A 16 3.77 -3.82 2.24
N GLY A 17 3.76 -4.81 1.34
CA GLY A 17 2.81 -5.93 1.41
C GLY A 17 2.85 -6.68 2.72
N PRO A 18 4.02 -7.23 3.14
CA PRO A 18 4.12 -7.97 4.40
C PRO A 18 3.78 -7.13 5.63
N VAL A 19 4.03 -5.81 5.58
CA VAL A 19 3.67 -4.90 6.68
C VAL A 19 2.16 -4.82 6.82
N VAL A 20 1.42 -4.59 5.72
CA VAL A 20 -0.05 -4.53 5.74
C VAL A 20 -0.66 -5.89 6.07
N GLU A 21 -0.09 -6.98 5.57
CA GLU A 21 -0.54 -8.35 5.85
C GLU A 21 -0.51 -8.68 7.35
N ARG A 22 0.49 -8.19 8.09
CA ARG A 22 0.55 -8.34 9.57
C ARG A 22 -0.60 -7.65 10.30
N TYR A 23 -1.12 -6.54 9.74
CA TYR A 23 -2.29 -5.86 10.30
C TYR A 23 -3.61 -6.52 9.90
N LEU A 24 -3.71 -7.02 8.66
CA LEU A 24 -4.98 -7.44 8.07
C LEU A 24 -5.22 -8.93 8.03
N ASP A 25 -4.22 -9.78 8.19
CA ASP A 25 -4.14 -11.17 7.76
C ASP A 25 -4.07 -11.35 6.22
N THR A 26 -3.62 -12.52 5.77
CA THR A 26 -3.41 -12.84 4.34
C THR A 26 -4.70 -12.71 3.51
N ARG A 27 -5.83 -13.18 4.05
CA ARG A 27 -7.10 -13.17 3.31
C ARG A 27 -7.59 -11.75 3.05
N ARG A 28 -7.56 -10.90 4.07
CA ARG A 28 -7.99 -9.48 3.96
C ARG A 28 -7.02 -8.68 3.12
N PHE A 29 -5.71 -8.92 3.27
CA PHE A 29 -4.70 -8.31 2.43
C PHE A 29 -4.90 -8.66 0.95
N THR A 30 -5.10 -9.93 0.62
CA THR A 30 -5.35 -10.38 -0.75
C THR A 30 -6.62 -9.78 -1.33
N ALA A 31 -7.71 -9.75 -0.54
CA ALA A 31 -8.97 -9.12 -0.96
C ALA A 31 -8.82 -7.61 -1.21
N LEU A 32 -8.09 -6.91 -0.34
CA LEU A 32 -7.75 -5.49 -0.51
C LEU A 32 -6.94 -5.27 -1.79
N PHE A 33 -5.87 -6.03 -1.99
CA PHE A 33 -4.97 -5.88 -3.13
C PHE A 33 -5.72 -6.04 -4.46
N PHE A 34 -6.45 -7.13 -4.62
CA PHE A 34 -7.21 -7.36 -5.85
C PHE A 34 -8.41 -6.41 -5.97
N GLY A 35 -9.13 -6.15 -4.88
CA GLY A 35 -10.27 -5.22 -4.88
C GLY A 35 -9.86 -3.79 -5.26
N ALA A 36 -8.81 -3.27 -4.66
CA ALA A 36 -8.27 -1.96 -5.00
C ALA A 36 -7.76 -1.91 -6.44
N GLY A 37 -7.11 -2.98 -6.91
CA GLY A 37 -6.65 -3.10 -8.29
C GLY A 37 -7.78 -3.09 -9.31
N ILE A 38 -8.86 -3.83 -9.05
CA ILE A 38 -10.05 -3.87 -9.91
C ILE A 38 -10.71 -2.48 -9.97
N VAL A 39 -10.96 -1.85 -8.82
CA VAL A 39 -11.56 -0.51 -8.77
C VAL A 39 -10.69 0.52 -9.48
N ALA A 40 -9.38 0.47 -9.25
CA ALA A 40 -8.42 1.33 -9.94
C ALA A 40 -8.46 1.15 -11.47
N GLY A 41 -8.48 -0.11 -11.92
CA GLY A 41 -8.59 -0.43 -13.34
C GLY A 41 -9.90 0.07 -13.95
N LEU A 42 -11.03 -0.16 -13.29
CA LEU A 42 -12.34 0.31 -13.75
C LEU A 42 -12.41 1.85 -13.80
N ALA A 43 -11.85 2.54 -12.81
CA ALA A 43 -11.79 4.00 -12.79
C ALA A 43 -10.99 4.54 -13.99
N GLN A 44 -9.87 3.92 -14.31
CA GLN A 44 -9.05 4.32 -15.47
C GLN A 44 -9.76 4.01 -16.79
N VAL A 45 -10.32 2.80 -16.94
CA VAL A 45 -11.08 2.43 -18.16
C VAL A 45 -12.25 3.39 -18.37
N GLY A 46 -13.02 3.67 -17.32
CA GLY A 46 -14.12 4.63 -17.35
C GLY A 46 -13.66 6.02 -17.80
N SER A 47 -12.56 6.52 -17.24
CA SER A 47 -11.96 7.80 -17.64
C SER A 47 -11.54 7.79 -19.12
N THR A 48 -10.86 6.75 -19.57
CA THR A 48 -10.42 6.63 -20.95
C THR A 48 -11.60 6.60 -21.92
N LEU A 49 -12.65 5.86 -21.61
CA LEU A 49 -13.86 5.81 -22.43
C LEU A 49 -14.54 7.17 -22.56
N LEU A 50 -14.58 7.95 -21.47
CA LEU A 50 -15.23 9.27 -21.45
C LEU A 50 -14.39 10.36 -22.15
N THR A 51 -13.07 10.24 -22.15
CA THR A 51 -12.17 11.31 -22.64
C THR A 51 -11.57 11.03 -24.03
N VAL A 52 -11.29 9.79 -24.35
CA VAL A 52 -10.59 9.37 -25.59
C VAL A 52 -11.45 8.44 -26.43
N GLY A 53 -12.38 7.74 -25.81
CA GLY A 53 -13.23 6.74 -26.46
C GLY A 53 -12.70 5.30 -26.35
N PRO A 54 -13.36 4.33 -27.05
CA PRO A 54 -13.11 2.90 -26.85
C PRO A 54 -11.73 2.41 -27.32
N PHE A 55 -11.03 3.21 -28.10
CA PHE A 55 -9.69 2.90 -28.64
C PHE A 55 -8.57 3.63 -27.90
N GLY A 56 -8.85 4.18 -26.71
CA GLY A 56 -7.85 4.82 -25.88
C GLY A 56 -6.79 3.85 -25.32
N PRO A 57 -5.69 4.37 -24.80
CA PRO A 57 -4.60 3.55 -24.27
C PRO A 57 -5.08 2.66 -23.13
N GLY A 58 -4.65 1.39 -23.17
CA GLY A 58 -4.96 0.41 -22.13
C GLY A 58 -4.28 0.72 -20.80
N VAL A 59 -4.82 0.16 -19.73
CA VAL A 59 -4.26 0.25 -18.39
C VAL A 59 -3.29 -0.90 -18.15
N VAL A 60 -2.10 -0.60 -17.64
CA VAL A 60 -1.09 -1.61 -17.33
C VAL A 60 -0.54 -1.39 -15.94
N GLY A 61 -0.60 -2.43 -15.12
CA GLY A 61 0.17 -2.54 -13.89
C GLY A 61 -0.63 -2.66 -12.60
N ALA A 62 0.03 -3.22 -11.60
CA ALA A 62 -0.50 -3.41 -10.24
C ALA A 62 -0.45 -2.13 -9.38
N SER A 63 -0.02 -1.01 -9.95
CA SER A 63 0.26 0.22 -9.17
C SER A 63 -0.98 0.79 -8.47
N GLY A 64 -2.17 0.64 -9.06
CA GLY A 64 -3.42 1.02 -8.40
C GLY A 64 -3.71 0.17 -7.16
N ALA A 65 -3.47 -1.14 -7.22
CA ALA A 65 -3.56 -2.03 -6.05
C ALA A 65 -2.54 -1.65 -4.97
N ILE A 66 -1.30 -1.33 -5.38
CA ILE A 66 -0.23 -0.89 -4.47
C ILE A 66 -0.58 0.45 -3.80
N MET A 67 -1.22 1.36 -4.51
CA MET A 67 -1.75 2.59 -3.90
C MET A 67 -2.80 2.29 -2.83
N GLY A 68 -3.62 1.25 -3.03
CA GLY A 68 -4.54 0.74 -2.01
C GLY A 68 -3.80 0.24 -0.76
N VAL A 69 -2.74 -0.53 -0.94
CA VAL A 69 -1.88 -1.01 0.16
C VAL A 69 -1.25 0.16 0.92
N LEU A 70 -0.70 1.15 0.20
CA LEU A 70 -0.13 2.36 0.81
C LEU A 70 -1.18 3.19 1.55
N GLY A 71 -2.38 3.30 1.00
CA GLY A 71 -3.50 4.00 1.62
C GLY A 71 -3.88 3.39 2.98
N VAL A 72 -4.05 2.07 3.04
CA VAL A 72 -4.30 1.37 4.31
C VAL A 72 -3.17 1.60 5.30
N LEU A 73 -1.93 1.43 4.87
CA LEU A 73 -0.77 1.55 5.74
C LEU A 73 -0.61 2.98 6.29
N THR A 74 -0.92 3.99 5.47
CA THR A 74 -0.92 5.39 5.90
C THR A 74 -1.90 5.67 7.04
N VAL A 75 -3.07 5.00 7.03
CA VAL A 75 -4.08 5.14 8.10
C VAL A 75 -3.71 4.34 9.34
N LEU A 76 -3.22 3.10 9.15
CA LEU A 76 -2.91 2.21 10.27
C LEU A 76 -1.61 2.58 10.98
N ASN A 77 -0.61 3.06 10.23
CA ASN A 77 0.69 3.46 10.78
C ASN A 77 1.21 4.76 10.15
N PRO A 78 0.59 5.91 10.46
CA PRO A 78 0.97 7.18 9.87
C PRO A 78 2.40 7.63 10.21
N GLY A 79 2.94 7.14 11.33
CA GLY A 79 4.31 7.43 11.77
C GLY A 79 5.38 6.58 11.11
N LEU A 80 5.01 5.61 10.26
CA LEU A 80 5.98 4.78 9.57
C LEU A 80 6.89 5.65 8.69
N ARG A 81 8.19 5.48 8.88
CA ARG A 81 9.19 6.18 8.07
C ARG A 81 9.64 5.29 6.93
N VAL A 82 9.65 5.85 5.74
CA VAL A 82 10.14 5.23 4.52
C VAL A 82 11.41 5.95 4.08
N TYR A 83 12.41 5.21 3.67
CA TYR A 83 13.65 5.80 3.18
C TYR A 83 13.56 5.97 1.66
N LEU A 84 13.29 7.21 1.22
CA LEU A 84 13.30 7.55 -0.20
C LEU A 84 14.71 7.38 -0.75
N TYR A 85 14.85 6.62 -1.83
CA TYR A 85 16.16 6.21 -2.38
C TYR A 85 17.10 5.61 -1.34
N PHE A 86 16.58 4.98 -0.28
CA PHE A 86 17.34 4.40 0.84
C PHE A 86 18.17 5.39 1.66
N ILE A 87 17.98 6.70 1.45
CA ILE A 87 18.80 7.75 2.07
C ILE A 87 17.94 8.70 2.91
N ILE A 88 16.83 9.19 2.37
CA ILE A 88 16.03 10.24 2.98
C ILE A 88 14.87 9.65 3.78
N PRO A 89 14.90 9.68 5.13
CA PRO A 89 13.78 9.22 5.93
C PRO A 89 12.61 10.21 5.83
N MET A 90 11.46 9.76 5.34
CA MET A 90 10.25 10.57 5.32
C MET A 90 9.07 9.79 5.87
N PRO A 91 8.11 10.45 6.52
CA PRO A 91 6.88 9.79 6.95
C PRO A 91 6.10 9.27 5.76
N LEU A 92 5.51 8.07 5.89
CA LEU A 92 4.74 7.44 4.82
C LEU A 92 3.60 8.34 4.32
N TRP A 93 2.92 9.08 5.22
CA TRP A 93 1.84 9.98 4.83
C TRP A 93 2.31 11.09 3.88
N VAL A 94 3.55 11.59 4.05
CA VAL A 94 4.13 12.59 3.13
C VAL A 94 4.29 12.01 1.74
N LEU A 95 4.84 10.79 1.65
CA LEU A 95 4.98 10.07 0.38
C LEU A 95 3.62 9.83 -0.28
N THR A 96 2.66 9.35 0.49
CA THR A 96 1.32 8.98 0.00
C THR A 96 0.53 10.19 -0.49
N PHE A 97 0.43 11.25 0.32
CA PHE A 97 -0.30 12.46 -0.07
C PHE A 97 0.47 13.34 -1.05
N GLY A 98 1.80 13.32 -1.01
CA GLY A 98 2.64 13.96 -2.01
C GLY A 98 2.43 13.34 -3.39
N PHE A 99 2.39 12.00 -3.47
CA PHE A 99 2.07 11.29 -4.70
C PHE A 99 0.63 11.56 -5.17
N ALA A 100 -0.34 11.60 -4.26
CA ALA A 100 -1.73 11.94 -4.59
C ALA A 100 -1.82 13.35 -5.18
N GLY A 101 -1.20 14.33 -4.54
CA GLY A 101 -1.15 15.72 -5.03
C GLY A 101 -0.48 15.82 -6.40
N PHE A 102 0.66 15.15 -6.59
CA PHE A 102 1.30 15.05 -7.89
C PHE A 102 0.37 14.43 -8.94
N SER A 103 -0.33 13.33 -8.62
CA SER A 103 -1.25 12.67 -9.53
C SER A 103 -2.43 13.55 -9.92
N ILE A 104 -2.95 14.37 -8.99
CA ILE A 104 -4.01 15.34 -9.27
C ILE A 104 -3.49 16.41 -10.24
N VAL A 105 -2.38 17.06 -9.91
CA VAL A 105 -1.81 18.14 -10.71
C VAL A 105 -1.43 17.64 -12.10
N ALA A 106 -0.78 16.50 -12.21
CA ALA A 106 -0.40 15.90 -13.48
C ALA A 106 -1.62 15.42 -14.28
N GLY A 107 -2.63 14.87 -13.60
CA GLY A 107 -3.88 14.43 -14.24
C GLY A 107 -4.71 15.57 -14.81
N PHE A 108 -4.67 16.76 -14.24
CA PHE A 108 -5.34 17.96 -14.80
C PHE A 108 -4.53 18.69 -15.89
N GLY A 109 -3.40 18.13 -16.31
CA GLY A 109 -2.66 18.66 -17.46
C GLY A 109 -1.66 19.77 -17.16
N ALA A 110 -1.39 20.08 -15.89
CA ALA A 110 -0.44 21.14 -15.52
C ALA A 110 0.99 20.88 -16.06
N PHE A 111 1.31 19.64 -16.42
CA PHE A 111 2.58 19.25 -17.04
C PHE A 111 2.42 18.80 -18.50
N GLY A 112 1.36 19.27 -19.20
CA GLY A 112 1.15 18.99 -20.63
C GLY A 112 0.56 17.60 -20.93
N GLY A 113 0.18 16.82 -19.90
CA GLY A 113 -0.29 15.45 -20.07
C GLY A 113 -1.81 15.26 -20.14
N GLY A 114 -2.60 16.11 -19.56
CA GLY A 114 -4.06 15.98 -19.44
C GLY A 114 -4.55 14.62 -18.92
N LEU A 115 -5.81 14.50 -18.56
CA LEU A 115 -6.41 13.21 -18.17
C LEU A 115 -6.32 12.13 -19.25
N ALA A 116 -6.19 12.55 -20.51
CA ALA A 116 -6.14 11.69 -21.69
C ALA A 116 -4.74 11.50 -22.30
N GLY A 117 -3.75 12.29 -21.93
CA GLY A 117 -2.46 12.34 -22.64
C GLY A 117 -1.24 11.81 -21.90
N GLY A 118 -1.39 11.40 -20.63
CA GLY A 118 -0.27 10.86 -19.84
C GLY A 118 -0.21 9.34 -19.93
N ASN A 119 0.99 8.79 -20.13
CA ASN A 119 1.25 7.34 -20.02
C ASN A 119 1.07 6.81 -18.57
N VAL A 120 0.62 7.64 -17.65
CA VAL A 120 0.46 7.28 -16.23
C VAL A 120 -1.02 7.29 -15.89
N ALA A 121 -1.46 6.19 -15.34
CA ALA A 121 -2.83 5.98 -14.90
C ALA A 121 -3.12 6.75 -13.58
N HIS A 122 -3.06 8.09 -13.61
CA HIS A 122 -3.22 8.91 -12.42
C HIS A 122 -4.55 8.65 -11.68
N LEU A 123 -5.63 8.47 -12.45
CA LEU A 123 -6.94 8.19 -11.88
C LEU A 123 -7.00 6.80 -11.23
N ALA A 124 -6.34 5.80 -11.83
CA ALA A 124 -6.20 4.48 -11.23
C ALA A 124 -5.47 4.55 -9.88
N HIS A 125 -4.39 5.33 -9.80
CA HIS A 125 -3.64 5.51 -8.56
C HIS A 125 -4.47 6.19 -7.48
N LEU A 126 -5.20 7.25 -7.82
CA LEU A 126 -6.07 7.95 -6.88
C LEU A 126 -7.23 7.07 -6.42
N ALA A 127 -7.87 6.33 -7.32
CA ALA A 127 -8.94 5.41 -6.98
C ALA A 127 -8.46 4.30 -6.03
N GLY A 128 -7.33 3.68 -6.33
CA GLY A 128 -6.70 2.69 -5.45
C GLY A 128 -6.38 3.26 -4.07
N LEU A 129 -5.79 4.46 -4.03
CA LEU A 129 -5.47 5.15 -2.78
C LEU A 129 -6.71 5.44 -1.94
N VAL A 130 -7.78 5.97 -2.54
CA VAL A 130 -9.05 6.27 -1.84
C VAL A 130 -9.65 5.01 -1.23
N ILE A 131 -9.67 3.90 -1.97
CA ILE A 131 -10.13 2.60 -1.46
C ILE A 131 -9.27 2.17 -0.27
N GLY A 132 -7.96 2.29 -0.37
CA GLY A 132 -7.04 1.95 0.71
C GLY A 132 -7.25 2.79 1.97
N LEU A 133 -7.36 4.12 1.81
CA LEU A 133 -7.62 5.04 2.93
C LEU A 133 -8.97 4.72 3.61
N ALA A 134 -10.03 4.54 2.81
CA ALA A 134 -11.38 4.23 3.32
C ALA A 134 -11.41 2.89 4.06
N TYR A 135 -10.80 1.86 3.48
CA TYR A 135 -10.71 0.55 4.12
C TYR A 135 -9.86 0.60 5.39
N GLY A 136 -8.70 1.27 5.36
CA GLY A 136 -7.86 1.49 6.53
C GLY A 136 -8.60 2.19 7.67
N ALA A 137 -9.35 3.24 7.36
CA ALA A 137 -10.17 3.94 8.34
C ALA A 137 -11.25 3.04 8.97
N ARG A 138 -11.88 2.18 8.15
CA ARG A 138 -12.90 1.24 8.63
C ARG A 138 -12.34 0.17 9.58
N VAL A 139 -11.14 -0.33 9.30
CA VAL A 139 -10.56 -1.45 10.07
C VAL A 139 -9.70 -1.00 11.24
N LYS A 140 -9.28 0.26 11.29
CA LYS A 140 -8.36 0.80 12.30
C LYS A 140 -8.78 0.52 13.75
N GLY A 141 -10.08 0.54 14.05
CA GLY A 141 -10.60 0.23 15.39
C GLY A 141 -10.58 -1.25 15.76
N ASN A 142 -10.44 -2.14 14.78
CA ASN A 142 -10.52 -3.59 14.94
C ASN A 142 -9.18 -4.31 14.77
N VAL A 143 -8.14 -3.58 14.38
CA VAL A 143 -6.78 -4.12 14.16
C VAL A 143 -5.90 -3.62 15.29
N GLY A 144 -5.34 -4.53 16.07
CA GLY A 144 -4.29 -4.20 17.04
C GLY A 144 -3.10 -3.59 16.30
N VAL A 145 -2.77 -2.34 16.62
CA VAL A 145 -1.54 -1.71 16.07
C VAL A 145 -0.37 -2.41 16.77
N PRO A 146 0.48 -3.17 16.07
CA PRO A 146 1.66 -3.75 16.68
C PRO A 146 2.51 -2.62 17.27
N ASN A 147 2.85 -2.72 18.56
CA ASN A 147 3.71 -1.74 19.20
C ASN A 147 5.05 -1.69 18.45
N SER A 148 5.59 -0.49 18.25
CA SER A 148 6.87 -0.25 17.57
C SER A 148 8.04 -1.07 18.17
N GLN A 149 7.89 -1.61 19.38
CA GLN A 149 8.85 -2.50 20.03
C GLN A 149 8.85 -3.94 19.47
N GLU A 150 7.76 -4.40 18.84
CA GLU A 150 7.71 -5.73 18.24
C GLU A 150 8.43 -5.79 16.89
N PHE A 151 8.60 -4.66 16.22
CA PHE A 151 9.36 -4.60 14.96
C PHE A 151 10.87 -4.88 15.13
N GLY A 152 11.42 -4.68 16.35
CA GLY A 152 12.83 -4.94 16.66
C GLY A 152 13.14 -6.33 17.22
N ARG A 153 12.14 -7.12 17.55
CA ARG A 153 12.31 -8.39 18.29
C ARG A 153 12.21 -9.66 17.46
N GLY A 154 12.15 -9.58 16.17
CA GLY A 154 12.02 -10.69 15.23
C GLY A 154 13.32 -11.42 14.90
N GLY A 155 14.30 -11.48 15.80
CA GLY A 155 15.57 -12.16 15.57
C GLY A 155 16.19 -12.68 16.87
N GLY A 156 15.69 -13.77 17.45
CA GLY A 156 16.39 -14.46 18.51
C GLY A 156 15.49 -14.89 19.67
N GLY A 157 15.02 -16.11 19.61
CA GLY A 157 14.33 -16.72 20.74
C GLY A 157 13.75 -18.08 20.41
N MET A 158 14.59 -19.08 20.08
CA MET A 158 14.22 -20.47 20.31
C MET A 158 14.14 -20.67 21.83
N GLY A 159 12.95 -20.48 22.40
CA GLY A 159 12.62 -20.88 23.75
C GLY A 159 12.47 -22.40 23.79
N GLY A 160 13.45 -23.08 24.36
CA GLY A 160 13.37 -24.51 24.65
C GLY A 160 12.25 -24.83 25.64
N PRO A 161 11.71 -26.05 25.64
CA PRO A 161 10.63 -26.46 26.52
C PRO A 161 11.10 -26.49 27.97
N GLY A 162 10.39 -25.76 28.84
CA GLY A 162 10.63 -25.75 30.27
C GLY A 162 10.39 -27.13 30.88
N GLY A 163 11.39 -27.63 31.58
CA GLY A 163 11.33 -28.87 32.35
C GLY A 163 10.39 -28.76 33.55
N PRO A 164 9.84 -29.88 34.06
CA PRO A 164 8.87 -29.88 35.15
C PRO A 164 9.51 -29.55 36.48
N GLY A 165 8.85 -28.68 37.23
CA GLY A 165 9.24 -28.33 38.57
C GLY A 165 9.14 -29.50 39.56
N GLY A 166 10.19 -29.70 40.33
CA GLY A 166 10.23 -30.65 41.46
C GLY A 166 9.45 -30.16 42.67
N PRO A 167 8.98 -31.08 43.52
CA PRO A 167 8.13 -30.77 44.68
C PRO A 167 8.90 -30.19 45.84
N GLY A 168 8.33 -29.13 46.46
CA GLY A 168 8.79 -28.55 47.70
C GLY A 168 8.63 -29.48 48.91
N ARG A 169 9.62 -29.54 49.78
CA ARG A 169 9.53 -30.13 51.12
C ARG A 169 9.49 -28.98 52.15
N GLY A 170 8.41 -28.96 52.93
CA GLY A 170 8.44 -28.37 54.25
C GLY A 170 9.02 -29.33 55.30
N PRO A 171 9.18 -29.01 56.55
CA PRO A 171 8.18 -28.49 57.46
C PRO A 171 8.42 -27.08 57.90
#